data_88f814252259a967bf5191885f675049
#
_entry.id   88f814252259a967bf5191885f675049
#
_cell.length_a   1.000
_cell.length_b   1.000
_cell.length_c   1.000
_cell.angle_alpha   90.00
_cell.angle_beta   90.00
_cell.angle_gamma   90.00
#
_symmetry.space_group_name_H-M   'P 1'
#
loop_
_entity.id
_entity.type
_entity.pdbx_description
1 polymer ?
#
loop_
_entity_poly.entity_id
_entity_poly.type
_entity_poly.pdbx_seq_one_letter_code
_entity_poly.pdbx_strand_id
1 'polypeptide(L)'
;MTIQEKIERAERLARIVHGDQVDKAGRPYMNHVTDVAYSVHKLGYAFRVVALLHDTIEDTKPKKSRKKIRKAIRDEFGDVIYDAVVAISKRPDEDYFKDYLVRVADNPIALQVKLADIKMNLQNIWGLIENDHKEASRLRRKYKLALTTLG
;
A
#
# COMPACT_ATOMS: atom_id res chain seq x y z
N MET A 1 -12.15 -17.13 -12.28
CA MET A 1 -11.79 -15.72 -12.59
C MET A 1 -10.51 -15.66 -13.39
N THR A 2 -10.52 -14.90 -14.47
CA THR A 2 -9.29 -14.61 -15.23
C THR A 2 -8.38 -13.67 -14.43
N ILE A 3 -7.12 -13.58 -14.86
CA ILE A 3 -6.16 -12.62 -14.27
C ILE A 3 -6.69 -11.20 -14.38
N GLN A 4 -7.22 -10.83 -15.56
CA GLN A 4 -7.77 -9.49 -15.78
C GLN A 4 -8.96 -9.20 -14.86
N GLU A 5 -9.84 -10.16 -14.66
CA GLU A 5 -10.96 -10.02 -13.74
C GLU A 5 -10.52 -9.82 -12.30
N LYS A 6 -9.46 -10.55 -11.87
CA LYS A 6 -8.89 -10.36 -10.53
C LYS A 6 -8.34 -8.95 -10.33
N ILE A 7 -7.63 -8.45 -11.33
CA ILE A 7 -7.08 -7.08 -11.28
C ILE A 7 -8.21 -6.05 -11.20
N GLU A 8 -9.25 -6.20 -12.00
CA GLU A 8 -10.41 -5.30 -12.00
C GLU A 8 -11.16 -5.33 -10.67
N ARG A 9 -11.30 -6.51 -10.06
CA ARG A 9 -11.93 -6.64 -8.74
C ARG A 9 -11.11 -6.00 -7.64
N ALA A 10 -9.78 -6.16 -7.68
CA ALA A 10 -8.89 -5.50 -6.74
C ALA A 10 -8.98 -3.98 -6.87
N GLU A 11 -8.99 -3.46 -8.08
CA GLU A 11 -9.15 -2.03 -8.31
C GLU A 11 -10.50 -1.51 -7.79
N ARG A 12 -11.59 -2.24 -8.02
CA ARG A 12 -12.90 -1.86 -7.49
C ARG A 12 -12.91 -1.83 -5.97
N LEU A 13 -12.34 -2.85 -5.32
CA LEU A 13 -12.27 -2.89 -3.87
C LEU A 13 -11.48 -1.71 -3.32
N ALA A 14 -10.35 -1.39 -3.95
CA ALA A 14 -9.55 -0.22 -3.57
C ALA A 14 -10.36 1.08 -3.71
N ARG A 15 -11.09 1.25 -4.80
CA ARG A 15 -11.94 2.44 -5.02
C ARG A 15 -13.06 2.55 -3.98
N ILE A 16 -13.65 1.43 -3.59
CA ILE A 16 -14.70 1.41 -2.54
C ILE A 16 -14.10 1.87 -1.21
N VAL A 17 -12.92 1.34 -0.83
CA VAL A 17 -12.28 1.67 0.43
C VAL A 17 -11.78 3.12 0.45
N HIS A 18 -11.09 3.54 -0.61
CA HIS A 18 -10.45 4.87 -0.62
C HIS A 18 -11.43 6.00 -0.97
N GLY A 19 -12.46 5.72 -1.80
CA GLY A 19 -13.50 6.69 -2.10
C GLY A 19 -12.94 8.06 -2.50
N ASP A 20 -13.31 9.09 -1.75
CA ASP A 20 -12.86 10.47 -1.95
C ASP A 20 -11.60 10.82 -1.15
N GLN A 21 -10.92 9.81 -0.57
CA GLN A 21 -9.69 10.02 0.17
C GLN A 21 -8.65 10.76 -0.68
N VAL A 22 -7.99 11.74 -0.06
CA VAL A 22 -6.90 12.49 -0.70
C VAL A 22 -5.59 12.22 0.04
N ASP A 23 -4.47 12.40 -0.66
CA ASP A 23 -3.15 12.34 -0.06
C ASP A 23 -2.83 13.65 0.68
N LYS A 24 -1.64 13.74 1.29
CA LYS A 24 -1.23 14.92 2.06
C LYS A 24 -1.07 16.18 1.20
N ALA A 25 -0.95 16.03 -0.12
CA ALA A 25 -0.89 17.14 -1.06
C ALA A 25 -2.27 17.49 -1.65
N GLY A 26 -3.34 16.80 -1.21
CA GLY A 26 -4.72 17.05 -1.65
C GLY A 26 -5.11 16.36 -2.96
N ARG A 27 -4.28 15.46 -3.48
CA ARG A 27 -4.59 14.71 -4.70
C ARG A 27 -5.39 13.45 -4.38
N PRO A 28 -6.23 12.96 -5.33
CA PRO A 28 -6.96 11.71 -5.10
C PRO A 28 -6.02 10.56 -4.73
N TYR A 29 -6.32 9.87 -3.62
CA TYR A 29 -5.46 8.79 -3.12
C TYR A 29 -5.34 7.63 -4.10
N MET A 30 -6.37 7.37 -4.90
CA MET A 30 -6.33 6.33 -5.94
C MET A 30 -5.23 6.58 -6.98
N ASN A 31 -4.80 7.82 -7.20
CA ASN A 31 -3.67 8.09 -8.10
C ASN A 31 -2.40 7.39 -7.58
N HIS A 32 -2.14 7.49 -6.27
CA HIS A 32 -1.01 6.81 -5.65
C HIS A 32 -1.15 5.29 -5.79
N VAL A 33 -2.31 4.75 -5.47
CA VAL A 33 -2.57 3.30 -5.53
C VAL A 33 -2.34 2.75 -6.94
N THR A 34 -2.86 3.42 -7.96
CA THR A 34 -2.69 2.99 -9.36
C THR A 34 -1.24 3.15 -9.83
N ASP A 35 -0.54 4.18 -9.38
CA ASP A 35 0.87 4.40 -9.71
C ASP A 35 1.76 3.30 -9.12
N VAL A 36 1.52 2.90 -7.88
CA VAL A 36 2.24 1.79 -7.25
C VAL A 36 1.98 0.49 -8.01
N ALA A 37 0.73 0.22 -8.36
CA ALA A 37 0.36 -0.97 -9.12
C ALA A 37 1.03 -1.00 -10.49
N TYR A 38 1.11 0.14 -11.17
CA TYR A 38 1.81 0.26 -12.44
C TYR A 38 3.31 -0.01 -12.29
N SER A 39 3.92 0.50 -11.22
CA SER A 39 5.36 0.32 -10.96
C SER A 39 5.78 -1.15 -10.86
N VAL A 40 4.89 -2.01 -10.37
CA VAL A 40 5.18 -3.43 -10.15
C VAL A 40 4.54 -4.35 -11.19
N HIS A 41 3.88 -3.82 -12.23
CA HIS A 41 3.11 -4.66 -13.15
C HIS A 41 3.96 -5.70 -13.90
N LYS A 42 5.23 -5.39 -14.17
CA LYS A 42 6.15 -6.34 -14.85
C LYS A 42 6.55 -7.53 -13.99
N LEU A 43 6.36 -7.43 -12.67
CA LEU A 43 6.70 -8.52 -11.75
C LEU A 43 5.63 -9.63 -11.73
N GLY A 44 4.45 -9.36 -12.24
CA GLY A 44 3.36 -10.33 -12.34
C GLY A 44 2.07 -9.84 -11.72
N TYR A 45 0.97 -10.57 -11.97
CA TYR A 45 -0.36 -10.15 -11.54
C TYR A 45 -0.51 -10.09 -10.02
N ALA A 46 0.13 -11.01 -9.29
CA ALA A 46 0.05 -11.04 -7.83
C ALA A 46 0.60 -9.75 -7.23
N PHE A 47 1.72 -9.26 -7.73
CA PHE A 47 2.31 -7.98 -7.30
C PHE A 47 1.36 -6.82 -7.59
N ARG A 48 0.77 -6.81 -8.76
CA ARG A 48 -0.19 -5.78 -9.16
C ARG A 48 -1.44 -5.78 -8.28
N VAL A 49 -2.00 -6.94 -8.01
CA VAL A 49 -3.16 -7.07 -7.12
C VAL A 49 -2.83 -6.63 -5.70
N VAL A 50 -1.70 -7.07 -5.16
CA VAL A 50 -1.27 -6.66 -3.81
C VAL A 50 -1.04 -5.15 -3.77
N ALA A 51 -0.45 -4.56 -4.81
CA ALA A 51 -0.28 -3.11 -4.88
C ALA A 51 -1.61 -2.36 -4.84
N LEU A 52 -2.62 -2.85 -5.59
CA LEU A 52 -3.96 -2.25 -5.55
C LEU A 52 -4.61 -2.36 -4.18
N LEU A 53 -4.33 -3.41 -3.43
CA LEU A 53 -4.95 -3.68 -2.13
C LEU A 53 -4.11 -3.24 -0.93
N HIS A 54 -2.89 -2.74 -1.14
CA HIS A 54 -1.91 -2.60 -0.05
C HIS A 54 -2.34 -1.69 1.10
N ASP A 55 -3.20 -0.71 0.87
CA ASP A 55 -3.69 0.20 1.91
C ASP A 55 -5.15 -0.05 2.31
N THR A 56 -5.81 -1.05 1.74
CA THR A 56 -7.25 -1.26 1.97
C THR A 56 -7.56 -1.62 3.40
N ILE A 57 -6.75 -2.48 4.04
CA ILE A 57 -7.00 -2.90 5.43
C ILE A 57 -6.79 -1.72 6.38
N GLU A 58 -5.70 -0.97 6.22
CA GLU A 58 -5.40 0.17 7.08
C GLU A 58 -6.44 1.28 6.94
N ASP A 59 -6.89 1.55 5.72
CA ASP A 59 -7.71 2.72 5.41
C ASP A 59 -9.22 2.45 5.45
N THR A 60 -9.63 1.19 5.63
CA THR A 60 -11.05 0.85 5.77
C THR A 60 -11.67 1.57 6.97
N LYS A 61 -12.80 2.22 6.73
CA LYS A 61 -13.60 2.89 7.77
C LYS A 61 -15.03 2.36 7.77
N PRO A 62 -15.62 2.16 8.95
CA PRO A 62 -15.00 2.23 10.28
C PRO A 62 -14.01 1.10 10.51
N LYS A 63 -13.13 1.25 11.49
CA LYS A 63 -12.08 0.25 11.79
C LYS A 63 -12.63 -1.16 12.06
N LYS A 64 -13.83 -1.28 12.60
CA LYS A 64 -14.49 -2.58 12.82
C LYS A 64 -14.73 -3.36 11.53
N SER A 65 -14.74 -2.69 10.38
CA SER A 65 -14.91 -3.34 9.07
C SER A 65 -13.63 -3.97 8.52
N ARG A 66 -12.49 -3.78 9.18
CA ARG A 66 -11.20 -4.36 8.73
C ARG A 66 -11.24 -5.89 8.67
N LYS A 67 -11.88 -6.52 9.63
CA LYS A 67 -12.05 -7.99 9.63
C LYS A 67 -12.81 -8.46 8.40
N LYS A 68 -13.88 -7.76 8.03
CA LYS A 68 -14.69 -8.06 6.84
C LYS A 68 -13.89 -7.91 5.56
N ILE A 69 -13.08 -6.84 5.46
CA ILE A 69 -12.22 -6.61 4.29
C ILE A 69 -11.16 -7.70 4.19
N ARG A 70 -10.52 -8.07 5.30
CA ARG A 70 -9.55 -9.17 5.30
C ARG A 70 -10.16 -10.47 4.80
N LYS A 71 -11.37 -10.80 5.27
CA LYS A 71 -12.08 -12.01 4.83
C LYS A 71 -12.38 -11.95 3.32
N ALA A 72 -12.86 -10.83 2.83
CA ALA A 72 -13.15 -10.65 1.41
C ALA A 72 -11.90 -10.83 0.55
N ILE A 73 -10.76 -10.26 0.96
CA ILE A 73 -9.49 -10.41 0.24
C ILE A 73 -9.08 -11.88 0.18
N ARG A 74 -9.14 -12.59 1.31
CA ARG A 74 -8.78 -14.00 1.36
C ARG A 74 -9.69 -14.86 0.48
N ASP A 75 -11.00 -14.65 0.58
CA ASP A 75 -11.98 -15.43 -0.19
C ASP A 75 -11.87 -15.19 -1.70
N GLU A 76 -11.62 -13.95 -2.11
CA GLU A 76 -11.57 -13.59 -3.53
C GLU A 76 -10.20 -13.85 -4.19
N PHE A 77 -9.11 -13.64 -3.47
CA PHE A 77 -7.76 -13.65 -4.06
C PHE A 77 -6.87 -14.78 -3.59
N GLY A 78 -7.25 -15.51 -2.54
CA GLY A 78 -6.50 -16.64 -2.02
C GLY A 78 -5.43 -16.24 -1.00
N ASP A 79 -4.78 -17.29 -0.43
CA ASP A 79 -3.89 -17.11 0.72
C ASP A 79 -2.60 -16.35 0.38
N VAL A 80 -2.02 -16.59 -0.81
CA VAL A 80 -0.76 -15.94 -1.20
C VAL A 80 -0.92 -14.42 -1.24
N ILE A 81 -1.97 -13.95 -1.90
CA ILE A 81 -2.28 -12.52 -1.98
C ILE A 81 -2.70 -11.98 -0.62
N TYR A 82 -3.55 -12.71 0.09
CA TYR A 82 -4.00 -12.33 1.42
C TYR A 82 -2.82 -12.13 2.38
N ASP A 83 -1.89 -13.09 2.44
CA ASP A 83 -0.73 -13.02 3.33
C ASP A 83 0.15 -11.80 3.00
N ALA A 84 0.32 -11.49 1.72
CA ALA A 84 1.09 -10.32 1.31
C ALA A 84 0.40 -9.01 1.71
N VAL A 85 -0.91 -8.90 1.54
CA VAL A 85 -1.68 -7.71 1.92
C VAL A 85 -1.66 -7.52 3.43
N VAL A 86 -1.78 -8.59 4.20
CA VAL A 86 -1.67 -8.53 5.67
C VAL A 86 -0.26 -8.10 6.08
N ALA A 87 0.77 -8.68 5.45
CA ALA A 87 2.17 -8.33 5.75
C ALA A 87 2.45 -6.85 5.54
N ILE A 88 1.91 -6.26 4.48
CA ILE A 88 2.14 -4.84 4.14
C ILE A 88 1.23 -3.88 4.91
N SER A 89 0.27 -4.39 5.68
CA SER A 89 -0.66 -3.59 6.48
C SER A 89 -0.10 -3.39 7.88
N LYS A 90 0.22 -2.14 8.22
CA LYS A 90 0.75 -1.81 9.56
C LYS A 90 -0.36 -1.86 10.60
N ARG A 91 -0.06 -2.45 11.76
CA ARG A 91 -0.96 -2.45 12.92
C ARG A 91 -0.74 -1.20 13.76
N PRO A 92 -1.78 -0.70 14.47
CA PRO A 92 -1.66 0.53 15.24
C PRO A 92 -0.61 0.53 16.33
N ASP A 93 -0.35 -0.63 16.95
CA ASP A 93 0.57 -0.80 18.07
C ASP A 93 2.01 -1.15 17.65
N GLU A 94 2.27 -1.28 16.36
CA GLU A 94 3.58 -1.68 15.86
C GLU A 94 4.52 -0.48 15.68
N ASP A 95 5.82 -0.70 15.99
CA ASP A 95 6.88 0.19 15.58
C ASP A 95 7.14 0.00 14.08
N TYR A 96 7.24 1.10 13.35
CA TYR A 96 7.39 1.07 11.90
C TYR A 96 8.66 0.31 11.46
N PHE A 97 9.80 0.57 12.10
CA PHE A 97 11.08 -0.02 11.72
C PHE A 97 11.35 -1.37 12.39
N LYS A 98 11.03 -1.51 13.68
CA LYS A 98 11.35 -2.71 14.45
C LYS A 98 10.41 -3.87 14.21
N ASP A 99 9.12 -3.60 13.95
CA ASP A 99 8.10 -4.62 13.81
C ASP A 99 7.58 -4.72 12.38
N TYR A 100 7.07 -3.63 11.85
CA TYR A 100 6.37 -3.60 10.58
C TYR A 100 7.29 -3.89 9.39
N LEU A 101 8.40 -3.16 9.22
CA LEU A 101 9.30 -3.37 8.09
C LEU A 101 9.98 -4.74 8.14
N VAL A 102 10.21 -5.29 9.32
CA VAL A 102 10.75 -6.66 9.47
C VAL A 102 9.78 -7.68 8.88
N ARG A 103 8.49 -7.53 9.19
CA ARG A 103 7.46 -8.42 8.63
C ARG A 103 7.32 -8.23 7.11
N VAL A 104 7.35 -6.99 6.63
CA VAL A 104 7.30 -6.70 5.18
C VAL A 104 8.46 -7.39 4.45
N ALA A 105 9.67 -7.30 5.01
CA ALA A 105 10.88 -7.90 4.40
C ALA A 105 10.80 -9.41 4.27
N ASP A 106 10.03 -10.08 5.14
CA ASP A 106 9.86 -11.53 5.12
C ASP A 106 8.90 -12.04 4.04
N ASN A 107 8.11 -11.15 3.43
CA ASN A 107 7.18 -11.55 2.37
C ASN A 107 7.66 -10.96 1.03
N PRO A 108 8.06 -11.81 0.06
CA PRO A 108 8.64 -11.32 -1.19
C PRO A 108 7.75 -10.37 -1.98
N ILE A 109 6.44 -10.61 -1.98
CA ILE A 109 5.49 -9.74 -2.69
C ILE A 109 5.32 -8.41 -1.95
N ALA A 110 5.09 -8.47 -0.64
CA ALA A 110 4.95 -7.28 0.19
C ALA A 110 6.20 -6.40 0.12
N LEU A 111 7.40 -7.01 0.10
CA LEU A 111 8.66 -6.27 0.00
C LEU A 111 8.72 -5.42 -1.28
N GLN A 112 8.45 -6.02 -2.42
CA GLN A 112 8.53 -5.32 -3.69
C GLN A 112 7.47 -4.22 -3.80
N VAL A 113 6.26 -4.49 -3.34
CA VAL A 113 5.19 -3.49 -3.32
C VAL A 113 5.54 -2.33 -2.38
N LYS A 114 6.09 -2.64 -1.21
CA LYS A 114 6.49 -1.59 -0.24
C LYS A 114 7.63 -0.72 -0.79
N LEU A 115 8.60 -1.31 -1.45
CA LEU A 115 9.66 -0.54 -2.11
C LEU A 115 9.10 0.41 -3.16
N ALA A 116 8.16 -0.05 -3.97
CA ALA A 116 7.49 0.78 -4.96
C ALA A 116 6.66 1.91 -4.30
N ASP A 117 5.94 1.59 -3.24
CA ASP A 117 5.16 2.54 -2.44
C ASP A 117 6.04 3.66 -1.90
N ILE A 118 7.15 3.31 -1.27
CA ILE A 118 8.09 4.29 -0.70
C ILE A 118 8.70 5.17 -1.79
N LYS A 119 9.13 4.57 -2.90
CA LYS A 119 9.70 5.33 -4.01
C LYS A 119 8.70 6.30 -4.62
N MET A 120 7.45 5.87 -4.74
CA MET A 120 6.38 6.72 -5.26
C MET A 120 6.09 7.88 -4.29
N ASN A 121 6.06 7.62 -2.99
CA ASN A 121 5.90 8.65 -1.97
C ASN A 121 7.04 9.67 -2.02
N LEU A 122 8.29 9.22 -2.23
CA LEU A 122 9.43 10.13 -2.37
C LEU A 122 9.32 11.00 -3.62
N GLN A 123 8.85 10.45 -4.74
CA GLN A 123 8.63 11.22 -5.96
C GLN A 123 7.54 12.28 -5.78
N ASN A 124 6.50 11.95 -5.02
CA ASN A 124 5.32 12.81 -4.84
C ASN A 124 5.44 13.81 -3.70
N ILE A 125 6.56 13.78 -2.96
CA ILE A 125 6.76 14.67 -1.80
C ILE A 125 6.81 16.15 -2.20
N TRP A 126 7.09 16.47 -3.46
CA TRP A 126 7.17 17.84 -3.96
C TRP A 126 5.86 18.62 -3.77
N GLY A 127 4.71 17.95 -3.93
CA GLY A 127 3.41 18.60 -3.70
C GLY A 127 3.21 19.00 -2.25
N LEU A 128 3.83 18.27 -1.32
CA LEU A 128 3.78 18.58 0.10
C LEU A 128 4.75 19.68 0.51
N ILE A 129 5.91 19.77 -0.15
CA ILE A 129 6.93 20.80 0.14
C ILE A 129 6.35 22.21 0.03
N GLU A 130 5.50 22.47 -0.95
CA GLU A 130 4.86 23.76 -1.15
C GLU A 130 3.93 24.14 0.01
N ASN A 131 3.36 23.15 0.70
CA ASN A 131 2.36 23.33 1.73
C ASN A 131 2.91 23.20 3.15
N ASP A 132 3.89 22.31 3.37
CA ASP A 132 4.44 22.00 4.68
C ASP A 132 5.86 21.44 4.60
N HIS A 133 6.84 22.33 4.73
CA HIS A 133 8.27 21.95 4.66
C HIS A 133 8.70 21.00 5.77
N LYS A 134 8.18 21.16 6.99
CA LYS A 134 8.55 20.32 8.14
C LYS A 134 8.09 18.89 7.93
N GLU A 135 6.84 18.73 7.52
CA GLU A 135 6.26 17.42 7.26
C GLU A 135 6.96 16.74 6.08
N ALA A 136 7.23 17.47 5.00
CA ALA A 136 7.96 16.95 3.85
C ALA A 136 9.35 16.45 4.24
N SER A 137 10.10 17.22 5.04
CA SER A 137 11.42 16.85 5.52
C SER A 137 11.39 15.61 6.41
N ARG A 138 10.40 15.53 7.31
CA ARG A 138 10.21 14.37 8.18
C ARG A 138 9.93 13.11 7.38
N LEU A 139 9.02 13.17 6.43
CA LEU A 139 8.66 12.04 5.58
C LEU A 139 9.81 11.61 4.68
N ARG A 140 10.55 12.56 4.13
CA ARG A 140 11.73 12.26 3.31
C ARG A 140 12.77 11.47 4.08
N ARG A 141 13.09 11.88 5.31
CA ARG A 141 14.01 11.14 6.18
C ARG A 141 13.52 9.75 6.49
N LYS A 142 12.24 9.63 6.85
CA LYS A 142 11.59 8.35 7.14
C LYS A 142 11.68 7.39 5.94
N TYR A 143 11.32 7.85 4.76
CA TYR A 143 11.31 7.01 3.56
C TYR A 143 12.71 6.62 3.11
N LYS A 144 13.69 7.52 3.20
CA LYS A 144 15.07 7.19 2.87
C LYS A 144 15.64 6.13 3.82
N LEU A 145 15.35 6.25 5.12
CA LEU A 145 15.75 5.24 6.10
C LEU A 145 15.07 3.90 5.85
N ALA A 146 13.79 3.92 5.49
CA ALA A 146 13.04 2.71 5.16
C ALA A 146 13.65 1.99 3.95
N LEU A 147 14.02 2.71 2.89
CA LEU A 147 14.70 2.12 1.73
C LEU A 147 16.03 1.46 2.13
N THR A 148 16.81 2.11 2.97
CA THR A 148 18.06 1.55 3.48
C THR A 148 17.80 0.28 4.29
N THR A 149 16.77 0.29 5.13
CA THR A 149 16.40 -0.84 5.99
C THR A 149 15.94 -2.05 5.17
N LEU A 150 15.18 -1.82 4.11
CA LEU A 150 14.63 -2.88 3.26
C LEU A 150 15.59 -3.35 2.17
N GLY A 151 16.47 -2.48 1.74
CA GLY A 151 17.48 -2.79 0.71
C GLY A 151 18.71 -3.51 1.25
#